data_67154333032887dc275d43e60bfda280
#
_entry.id   67154333032887dc275d43e60bfda280
#
_cell.length_a   1.000
_cell.length_b   1.000
_cell.length_c   1.000
_cell.angle_alpha   90.00
_cell.angle_beta   90.00
_cell.angle_gamma   90.00
#
_symmetry.space_group_name_H-M   'P 1'
#
loop_
_entity.id
_entity.type
_entity.pdbx_description
1 polymer ?
#
loop_
_entity_poly.entity_id
_entity_poly.type
_entity_poly.pdbx_seq_one_letter_code
_entity_poly.pdbx_strand_id
1 'polypeptide(L)'
;MISPYAFRPRGRLLDFMRQVGNPDLINLAAGLPSIECVPKAALEHAFAETLRTNADEALGYHTPDGDLRLREILVDRFQRRGIQTSVEKMIITTGCTQALHGMIRLLARPGDVIACEAPAYYATLEILGDLGVRVLPIPVRDSEGIDLDLVRTLFRRFRPSLFVICSTLSNPSGSTLSNEARIELLQICQESGTRILEDEIYGELSEIPDLKPIRAFDDGSTVAYVTSFSKSVAPGLRIGVCLPGIDSDPFALLKCQQDMHSATLCEVAFRNYLERNELDQHLEFLRTFNRKRRELGIRVIHQCFPTSTRVWEPAGGFMLWVEIPAGIDIERVYREAMEMKVAFCRGAVFFTSENEHVGAMRLNCSRPNEAALVEGLKILGQIMS
;
A
#
# COMPACT_ATOMS: atom_id res chain seq x y z
N MET A 1 -26.02 -6.13 -8.86
CA MET A 1 -26.12 -6.65 -7.48
C MET A 1 -24.73 -7.13 -7.07
N ILE A 2 -24.16 -6.60 -5.98
CA ILE A 2 -22.83 -6.99 -5.50
C ILE A 2 -22.92 -8.40 -4.91
N SER A 3 -22.03 -9.30 -5.34
CA SER A 3 -21.95 -10.68 -4.86
C SER A 3 -20.50 -11.20 -4.95
N PRO A 4 -20.09 -12.15 -4.09
CA PRO A 4 -18.77 -12.75 -4.18
C PRO A 4 -18.59 -13.57 -5.45
N TYR A 5 -17.42 -13.50 -6.06
CA TYR A 5 -17.06 -14.33 -7.22
C TYR A 5 -15.58 -14.73 -7.21
N ALA A 6 -15.27 -15.84 -7.86
CA ALA A 6 -13.90 -16.29 -8.08
C ALA A 6 -13.33 -15.66 -9.35
N PHE A 7 -12.04 -15.40 -9.35
CA PHE A 7 -11.30 -14.90 -10.52
C PHE A 7 -9.92 -15.54 -10.58
N ARG A 8 -9.22 -15.37 -11.70
CA ARG A 8 -7.85 -15.89 -11.87
C ARG A 8 -6.84 -14.75 -11.82
N PRO A 9 -5.67 -14.97 -11.23
CA PRO A 9 -4.56 -14.02 -11.29
C PRO A 9 -4.17 -13.74 -12.76
N ARG A 10 -3.72 -12.53 -13.05
CA ARG A 10 -3.42 -12.07 -14.41
C ARG A 10 -1.95 -11.75 -14.65
N GLY A 11 -1.09 -11.94 -13.64
CA GLY A 11 0.34 -11.60 -13.73
C GLY A 11 0.64 -10.10 -13.82
N ARG A 12 -0.33 -9.25 -13.48
CA ARG A 12 -0.24 -7.78 -13.57
C ARG A 12 0.93 -7.19 -12.78
N LEU A 13 1.19 -7.77 -11.60
CA LEU A 13 2.32 -7.36 -10.77
C LEU A 13 3.65 -7.60 -11.49
N LEU A 14 3.81 -8.77 -12.12
CA LEU A 14 5.04 -9.13 -12.83
C LEU A 14 5.28 -8.22 -14.04
N ASP A 15 4.25 -8.00 -14.86
CA ASP A 15 4.35 -7.13 -16.04
C ASP A 15 4.69 -5.68 -15.63
N PHE A 16 4.06 -5.20 -14.56
CA PHE A 16 4.33 -3.91 -14.01
C PHE A 16 5.77 -3.78 -13.48
N MET A 17 6.26 -4.77 -12.73
CA MET A 17 7.62 -4.75 -12.18
C MET A 17 8.70 -4.79 -13.27
N ARG A 18 8.46 -5.45 -14.40
CA ARG A 18 9.36 -5.45 -15.56
C ARG A 18 9.50 -4.06 -16.21
N GLN A 19 8.48 -3.21 -16.12
CA GLN A 19 8.48 -1.87 -16.68
C GLN A 19 9.06 -0.80 -15.73
N VAL A 20 9.12 -1.08 -14.43
CA VAL A 20 9.55 -0.12 -13.38
C VAL A 20 10.96 0.45 -13.62
N GLY A 21 11.87 -0.36 -14.17
CA GLY A 21 13.26 0.00 -14.40
C GLY A 21 13.57 0.58 -15.79
N ASN A 22 12.58 0.78 -16.65
CA ASN A 22 12.83 1.31 -17.99
C ASN A 22 13.15 2.83 -17.92
N PRO A 23 14.40 3.25 -18.21
CA PRO A 23 14.80 4.66 -18.10
C PRO A 23 14.22 5.54 -19.22
N ASP A 24 13.72 4.94 -20.31
CA ASP A 24 13.23 5.66 -21.48
C ASP A 24 11.78 6.14 -21.29
N LEU A 25 11.14 5.80 -20.16
CA LEU A 25 9.75 6.15 -19.90
C LEU A 25 9.61 7.29 -18.88
N ILE A 26 8.75 8.25 -19.20
CA ILE A 26 8.14 9.11 -18.17
C ILE A 26 7.17 8.24 -17.38
N ASN A 27 7.61 7.78 -16.22
CA ASN A 27 6.90 6.76 -15.47
C ASN A 27 5.93 7.39 -14.44
N LEU A 28 4.67 7.62 -14.87
CA LEU A 28 3.54 7.99 -14.01
C LEU A 28 2.80 6.75 -13.47
N ALA A 29 3.20 5.53 -13.88
CA ALA A 29 2.50 4.29 -13.52
C ALA A 29 2.94 3.71 -12.17
N ALA A 30 4.23 3.78 -11.85
CA ALA A 30 4.80 3.07 -10.71
C ALA A 30 4.34 3.63 -9.37
N GLY A 31 3.80 2.79 -8.47
CA GLY A 31 3.48 3.16 -7.08
C GLY A 31 4.74 3.26 -6.20
N LEU A 32 5.78 3.94 -6.68
CA LEU A 32 7.08 4.07 -6.01
C LEU A 32 7.34 5.53 -5.61
N PRO A 33 7.95 5.78 -4.44
CA PRO A 33 8.40 7.12 -4.07
C PRO A 33 9.51 7.61 -5.03
N SER A 34 9.75 8.92 -5.03
CA SER A 34 10.89 9.50 -5.74
C SER A 34 12.21 9.00 -5.17
N ILE A 35 13.17 8.71 -6.05
CA ILE A 35 14.53 8.37 -5.65
C ILE A 35 15.27 9.58 -5.03
N GLU A 36 14.80 10.79 -5.32
CA GLU A 36 15.32 12.04 -4.75
C GLU A 36 15.03 12.12 -3.24
N CYS A 37 13.94 11.44 -2.80
CA CYS A 37 13.51 11.44 -1.41
C CYS A 37 14.15 10.34 -0.57
N VAL A 38 14.91 9.42 -1.15
CA VAL A 38 15.61 8.39 -0.38
C VAL A 38 16.72 9.05 0.45
N PRO A 39 16.80 8.82 1.77
CA PRO A 39 17.80 9.43 2.66
C PRO A 39 19.17 8.73 2.49
N LYS A 40 19.78 8.88 1.30
CA LYS A 40 20.95 8.12 0.87
C LYS A 40 22.14 8.26 1.81
N ALA A 41 22.48 9.48 2.23
CA ALA A 41 23.61 9.73 3.10
C ALA A 41 23.42 9.12 4.50
N ALA A 42 22.20 9.19 5.05
CA ALA A 42 21.90 8.59 6.34
C ALA A 42 21.93 7.05 6.26
N LEU A 43 21.42 6.47 5.17
CA LEU A 43 21.49 5.03 4.94
C LEU A 43 22.93 4.56 4.69
N GLU A 44 23.73 5.27 3.89
CA GLU A 44 25.15 4.98 3.67
C GLU A 44 25.89 4.90 5.00
N HIS A 45 25.69 5.90 5.86
CA HIS A 45 26.30 5.92 7.20
C HIS A 45 25.85 4.73 8.04
N ALA A 46 24.54 4.44 8.08
CA ALA A 46 23.98 3.34 8.86
C ALA A 46 24.53 1.98 8.40
N PHE A 47 24.65 1.72 7.10
CA PHE A 47 25.25 0.49 6.57
C PHE A 47 26.74 0.39 6.87
N ALA A 48 27.52 1.48 6.70
CA ALA A 48 28.93 1.52 7.01
C ALA A 48 29.17 1.26 8.51
N GLU A 49 28.39 1.87 9.39
CA GLU A 49 28.44 1.65 10.83
C GLU A 49 28.11 0.20 11.17
N THR A 50 27.05 -0.36 10.58
CA THR A 50 26.65 -1.77 10.79
C THR A 50 27.80 -2.72 10.48
N LEU A 51 28.46 -2.58 9.34
CA LEU A 51 29.57 -3.46 8.96
C LEU A 51 30.83 -3.22 9.79
N ARG A 52 31.00 -2.04 10.38
CA ARG A 52 32.14 -1.72 11.23
C ARG A 52 31.97 -2.22 12.68
N THR A 53 30.74 -2.15 13.23
CA THR A 53 30.49 -2.36 14.68
C THR A 53 29.65 -3.59 14.99
N ASN A 54 28.83 -4.05 14.05
CA ASN A 54 27.87 -5.15 14.22
C ASN A 54 27.99 -6.23 13.12
N ALA A 55 29.18 -6.41 12.52
CA ALA A 55 29.35 -7.28 11.37
C ALA A 55 28.93 -8.72 11.64
N ASP A 56 29.33 -9.29 12.76
CA ASP A 56 29.03 -10.69 13.11
C ASP A 56 27.51 -10.91 13.26
N GLU A 57 26.81 -9.98 13.90
CA GLU A 57 25.36 -10.01 14.02
C GLU A 57 24.68 -9.85 12.64
N ALA A 58 25.10 -8.84 11.87
CA ALA A 58 24.47 -8.47 10.62
C ALA A 58 24.66 -9.48 9.48
N LEU A 59 25.74 -10.26 9.51
CA LEU A 59 26.11 -11.25 8.49
C LEU A 59 25.78 -12.69 8.92
N GLY A 60 25.36 -12.91 10.16
CA GLY A 60 24.95 -14.21 10.68
C GLY A 60 23.48 -14.55 10.42
N TYR A 61 23.11 -15.80 10.76
CA TYR A 61 21.70 -16.19 10.86
C TYR A 61 21.02 -15.47 12.03
N HIS A 62 19.72 -15.21 11.86
CA HIS A 62 18.91 -14.50 12.84
C HIS A 62 17.63 -15.27 13.18
N THR A 63 16.82 -14.74 14.13
CA THR A 63 15.53 -15.32 14.47
C THR A 63 14.48 -15.03 13.37
N PRO A 64 13.48 -15.89 13.19
CA PRO A 64 12.39 -15.67 12.23
C PRO A 64 11.62 -14.37 12.46
N ASP A 65 11.53 -13.93 13.72
CA ASP A 65 10.80 -12.71 14.09
C ASP A 65 11.53 -11.42 13.70
N GLY A 66 12.83 -11.53 13.41
CA GLY A 66 13.70 -10.40 13.08
C GLY A 66 14.44 -9.82 14.28
N ASP A 67 15.25 -8.80 14.03
CA ASP A 67 16.12 -8.16 15.02
C ASP A 67 15.33 -7.65 16.24
N LEU A 68 15.71 -8.12 17.43
CA LEU A 68 15.01 -7.80 18.67
C LEU A 68 15.03 -6.29 18.97
N ARG A 69 16.19 -5.66 18.81
CA ARG A 69 16.36 -4.25 19.10
C ARG A 69 15.58 -3.37 18.11
N LEU A 70 15.52 -3.77 16.84
CA LEU A 70 14.67 -3.11 15.85
C LEU A 70 13.19 -3.20 16.26
N ARG A 71 12.74 -4.37 16.70
CA ARG A 71 11.35 -4.57 17.16
C ARG A 71 11.03 -3.72 18.39
N GLU A 72 11.94 -3.60 19.36
CA GLU A 72 11.77 -2.70 20.51
C GLU A 72 11.55 -1.24 20.10
N ILE A 73 12.40 -0.71 19.19
CA ILE A 73 12.28 0.65 18.66
C ILE A 73 10.94 0.84 17.94
N LEU A 74 10.52 -0.15 17.16
CA LEU A 74 9.27 -0.08 16.42
C LEU A 74 8.04 -0.22 17.32
N VAL A 75 8.11 -0.98 18.41
CA VAL A 75 7.03 -1.03 19.43
C VAL A 75 6.78 0.36 19.99
N ASP A 76 7.82 1.08 20.40
CA ASP A 76 7.69 2.45 20.92
C ASP A 76 7.06 3.41 19.87
N ARG A 77 7.46 3.25 18.60
CA ARG A 77 6.91 4.04 17.49
C ARG A 77 5.42 3.75 17.27
N PHE A 78 5.02 2.48 17.28
CA PHE A 78 3.63 2.09 17.07
C PHE A 78 2.73 2.46 18.25
N GLN A 79 3.25 2.41 19.48
CA GLN A 79 2.52 2.89 20.66
C GLN A 79 2.22 4.39 20.57
N ARG A 80 3.14 5.21 20.04
CA ARG A 80 2.88 6.64 19.77
C ARG A 80 1.76 6.85 18.74
N ARG A 81 1.52 5.89 17.84
CA ARG A 81 0.40 5.88 16.90
C ARG A 81 -0.88 5.25 17.48
N GLY A 82 -0.88 4.91 18.77
CA GLY A 82 -2.01 4.30 19.47
C GLY A 82 -2.11 2.79 19.38
N ILE A 83 -1.21 2.11 18.68
CA ILE A 83 -1.23 0.65 18.53
C ILE A 83 -0.63 -0.01 19.78
N GLN A 84 -1.45 -0.73 20.53
CA GLN A 84 -0.99 -1.53 21.65
C GLN A 84 -0.39 -2.85 21.13
N THR A 85 0.92 -3.00 21.31
CA THR A 85 1.68 -4.20 20.90
C THR A 85 2.90 -4.41 21.75
N SER A 86 3.56 -5.57 21.62
CA SER A 86 4.83 -5.91 22.25
C SER A 86 5.79 -6.56 21.25
N VAL A 87 7.03 -6.74 21.65
CA VAL A 87 8.06 -7.34 20.78
C VAL A 87 7.72 -8.77 20.36
N GLU A 88 7.05 -9.54 21.22
CA GLU A 88 6.61 -10.92 20.94
C GLU A 88 5.49 -11.00 19.91
N LYS A 89 4.75 -9.89 19.74
CA LYS A 89 3.63 -9.79 18.79
C LYS A 89 4.02 -9.06 17.50
N MET A 90 5.30 -8.78 17.30
CA MET A 90 5.81 -8.08 16.13
C MET A 90 6.79 -8.96 15.36
N ILE A 91 6.59 -9.06 14.05
CA ILE A 91 7.44 -9.85 13.16
C ILE A 91 7.91 -8.96 12.02
N ILE A 92 9.23 -8.88 11.82
CA ILE A 92 9.84 -8.21 10.67
C ILE A 92 9.70 -9.10 9.45
N THR A 93 9.33 -8.51 8.33
CA THR A 93 9.12 -9.22 7.06
C THR A 93 9.93 -8.61 5.92
N THR A 94 10.12 -9.38 4.86
CA THR A 94 10.78 -8.92 3.63
C THR A 94 9.82 -8.02 2.82
N GLY A 95 9.47 -6.89 3.42
CA GLY A 95 8.49 -5.92 2.95
C GLY A 95 7.03 -6.35 3.18
N CYS A 96 6.10 -5.41 2.98
CA CYS A 96 4.66 -5.61 3.19
C CYS A 96 4.07 -6.74 2.33
N THR A 97 4.62 -7.00 1.14
CA THR A 97 4.10 -8.07 0.25
C THR A 97 4.21 -9.46 0.88
N GLN A 98 5.32 -9.76 1.58
CA GLN A 98 5.45 -11.02 2.31
C GLN A 98 4.44 -11.10 3.46
N ALA A 99 4.28 -10.00 4.21
CA ALA A 99 3.31 -9.92 5.30
C ALA A 99 1.87 -10.15 4.80
N LEU A 100 1.46 -9.45 3.74
CA LEU A 100 0.13 -9.61 3.10
C LEU A 100 -0.09 -11.04 2.63
N HIS A 101 0.86 -11.59 1.85
CA HIS A 101 0.76 -12.95 1.32
C HIS A 101 0.66 -13.99 2.44
N GLY A 102 1.52 -13.88 3.46
CA GLY A 102 1.52 -14.80 4.59
C GLY A 102 0.24 -14.71 5.41
N MET A 103 -0.24 -13.49 5.72
CA MET A 103 -1.48 -13.31 6.49
C MET A 103 -2.71 -13.76 5.72
N ILE A 104 -2.85 -13.43 4.43
CA ILE A 104 -3.96 -13.90 3.61
C ILE A 104 -3.97 -15.43 3.56
N ARG A 105 -2.81 -16.06 3.34
CA ARG A 105 -2.69 -17.51 3.31
C ARG A 105 -3.00 -18.19 4.65
N LEU A 106 -2.71 -17.51 5.76
CA LEU A 106 -3.01 -18.00 7.11
C LEU A 106 -4.49 -17.90 7.44
N LEU A 107 -5.13 -16.77 7.07
CA LEU A 107 -6.48 -16.41 7.47
C LEU A 107 -7.57 -16.85 6.48
N ALA A 108 -7.20 -17.25 5.25
CA ALA A 108 -8.15 -17.62 4.21
C ALA A 108 -7.83 -18.99 3.61
N ARG A 109 -8.88 -19.67 3.13
CA ARG A 109 -8.82 -20.97 2.47
C ARG A 109 -9.49 -20.91 1.11
N PRO A 110 -9.14 -21.81 0.15
CA PRO A 110 -9.83 -21.88 -1.12
C PRO A 110 -11.35 -22.00 -0.94
N GLY A 111 -12.10 -21.15 -1.64
CA GLY A 111 -13.56 -21.08 -1.57
C GLY A 111 -14.15 -20.15 -0.52
N ASP A 112 -13.35 -19.64 0.42
CA ASP A 112 -13.81 -18.62 1.37
C ASP A 112 -14.26 -17.34 0.67
N VAL A 113 -15.16 -16.59 1.32
CA VAL A 113 -15.53 -15.25 0.90
C VAL A 113 -14.62 -14.25 1.61
N ILE A 114 -13.84 -13.51 0.82
CA ILE A 114 -12.95 -12.46 1.32
C ILE A 114 -13.43 -11.12 0.77
N ALA A 115 -13.69 -10.16 1.65
CA ALA A 115 -13.99 -8.79 1.26
C ALA A 115 -12.69 -8.06 0.89
N CYS A 116 -12.75 -7.21 -0.13
CA CYS A 116 -11.67 -6.33 -0.54
C CYS A 116 -12.23 -5.04 -1.15
N GLU A 117 -11.54 -3.93 -1.00
CA GLU A 117 -11.90 -2.67 -1.68
C GLU A 117 -11.99 -2.87 -3.20
N ALA A 118 -12.80 -2.06 -3.85
CA ALA A 118 -12.90 -2.00 -5.31
C ALA A 118 -13.02 -0.53 -5.77
N PRO A 119 -11.95 0.06 -6.32
CA PRO A 119 -10.67 -0.55 -6.71
C PRO A 119 -9.76 -0.93 -5.53
N ALA A 120 -8.89 -1.94 -5.73
CA ALA A 120 -7.92 -2.40 -4.75
C ALA A 120 -6.52 -2.57 -5.34
N TYR A 121 -5.52 -2.67 -4.47
CA TYR A 121 -4.14 -2.93 -4.90
C TYR A 121 -4.05 -4.26 -5.66
N TYR A 122 -3.56 -4.21 -6.91
CA TYR A 122 -3.54 -5.38 -7.80
C TYR A 122 -2.73 -6.56 -7.25
N ALA A 123 -1.67 -6.33 -6.46
CA ALA A 123 -0.94 -7.45 -5.86
C ALA A 123 -1.77 -8.19 -4.80
N THR A 124 -2.58 -7.48 -4.01
CA THR A 124 -3.57 -8.10 -3.10
C THR A 124 -4.57 -8.94 -3.90
N LEU A 125 -5.08 -8.40 -5.01
CA LEU A 125 -6.00 -9.14 -5.87
C LEU A 125 -5.35 -10.41 -6.44
N GLU A 126 -4.08 -10.35 -6.86
CA GLU A 126 -3.37 -11.53 -7.36
C GLU A 126 -3.17 -12.60 -6.29
N ILE A 127 -2.81 -12.22 -5.06
CA ILE A 127 -2.71 -13.14 -3.92
C ILE A 127 -4.07 -13.83 -3.67
N LEU A 128 -5.17 -13.07 -3.64
CA LEU A 128 -6.51 -13.60 -3.45
C LEU A 128 -6.93 -14.56 -4.58
N GLY A 129 -6.64 -14.19 -5.82
CA GLY A 129 -6.94 -15.01 -6.99
C GLY A 129 -6.14 -16.31 -7.03
N ASP A 130 -4.85 -16.27 -6.66
CA ASP A 130 -3.97 -17.44 -6.58
C ASP A 130 -4.43 -18.43 -5.50
N LEU A 131 -4.93 -17.92 -4.39
CA LEU A 131 -5.47 -18.74 -3.30
C LEU A 131 -6.83 -19.40 -3.67
N GLY A 132 -7.50 -18.94 -4.72
CA GLY A 132 -8.78 -19.51 -5.16
C GLY A 132 -9.96 -19.14 -4.25
N VAL A 133 -9.93 -17.99 -3.63
CA VAL A 133 -11.03 -17.44 -2.81
C VAL A 133 -12.09 -16.77 -3.70
N ARG A 134 -13.28 -16.51 -3.13
CA ARG A 134 -14.32 -15.69 -3.74
C ARG A 134 -14.22 -14.27 -3.20
N VAL A 135 -13.93 -13.29 -4.04
CA VAL A 135 -13.83 -11.90 -3.62
C VAL A 135 -15.19 -11.24 -3.59
N LEU A 136 -15.50 -10.59 -2.46
CA LEU A 136 -16.63 -9.68 -2.30
C LEU A 136 -16.10 -8.25 -2.48
N PRO A 137 -16.33 -7.61 -3.64
CA PRO A 137 -15.85 -6.25 -3.87
C PRO A 137 -16.66 -5.25 -3.05
N ILE A 138 -15.98 -4.40 -2.30
CA ILE A 138 -16.55 -3.29 -1.53
C ILE A 138 -16.25 -1.99 -2.28
N PRO A 139 -17.24 -1.35 -2.90
CA PRO A 139 -17.01 -0.15 -3.70
C PRO A 139 -16.44 1.00 -2.86
N VAL A 140 -15.34 1.57 -3.34
CA VAL A 140 -14.83 2.87 -2.89
C VAL A 140 -15.52 3.93 -3.74
N ARG A 141 -16.12 4.95 -3.10
CA ARG A 141 -16.96 5.93 -3.78
C ARG A 141 -16.24 7.23 -4.11
N ASP A 142 -15.31 7.61 -3.23
CA ASP A 142 -14.57 8.88 -3.32
C ASP A 142 -13.32 8.84 -2.42
N SER A 143 -12.76 10.01 -2.15
CA SER A 143 -11.60 10.16 -1.26
C SER A 143 -11.88 9.81 0.21
N GLU A 144 -13.14 9.76 0.63
CA GLU A 144 -13.53 9.39 2.01
C GLU A 144 -13.64 7.87 2.20
N GLY A 145 -13.72 7.10 1.10
CA GLY A 145 -13.58 5.64 1.12
C GLY A 145 -14.88 4.87 0.85
N ILE A 146 -15.24 3.95 1.74
CA ILE A 146 -16.32 2.98 1.58
C ILE A 146 -17.59 3.40 2.31
N ASP A 147 -18.75 2.95 1.80
CA ASP A 147 -20.05 3.13 2.45
C ASP A 147 -20.26 2.06 3.52
N LEU A 148 -20.26 2.45 4.80
CA LEU A 148 -20.37 1.54 5.93
C LEU A 148 -21.74 0.87 6.06
N ASP A 149 -22.82 1.52 5.65
CA ASP A 149 -24.17 0.90 5.63
C ASP A 149 -24.24 -0.23 4.59
N LEU A 150 -23.61 0.00 3.43
CA LEU A 150 -23.45 -1.03 2.42
C LEU A 150 -22.58 -2.18 2.94
N VAL A 151 -21.45 -1.89 3.59
CA VAL A 151 -20.58 -2.91 4.21
C VAL A 151 -21.37 -3.73 5.22
N ARG A 152 -22.11 -3.12 6.13
CA ARG A 152 -22.96 -3.78 7.12
C ARG A 152 -23.96 -4.73 6.47
N THR A 153 -24.60 -4.27 5.40
CA THR A 153 -25.58 -5.08 4.64
C THR A 153 -24.92 -6.29 3.97
N LEU A 154 -23.78 -6.06 3.30
CA LEU A 154 -23.06 -7.12 2.60
C LEU A 154 -22.47 -8.15 3.58
N PHE A 155 -21.92 -7.71 4.72
CA PHE A 155 -21.30 -8.60 5.70
C PHE A 155 -22.33 -9.46 6.42
N ARG A 156 -23.49 -8.92 6.74
CA ARG A 156 -24.63 -9.72 7.26
C ARG A 156 -25.09 -10.80 6.27
N ARG A 157 -25.08 -10.48 4.97
CA ARG A 157 -25.55 -11.40 3.92
C ARG A 157 -24.51 -12.45 3.56
N PHE A 158 -23.25 -12.08 3.38
CA PHE A 158 -22.22 -12.96 2.79
C PHE A 158 -21.22 -13.48 3.82
N ARG A 159 -21.16 -12.91 5.01
CA ARG A 159 -20.30 -13.28 6.14
C ARG A 159 -18.85 -13.58 5.69
N PRO A 160 -18.13 -12.59 5.13
CA PRO A 160 -16.76 -12.80 4.72
C PRO A 160 -15.91 -13.19 5.93
N SER A 161 -14.97 -14.13 5.76
CA SER A 161 -14.06 -14.55 6.83
C SER A 161 -12.98 -13.50 7.09
N LEU A 162 -12.62 -12.74 6.07
CA LEU A 162 -11.57 -11.71 6.11
C LEU A 162 -11.99 -10.48 5.27
N PHE A 163 -11.64 -9.30 5.77
CA PHE A 163 -11.64 -8.07 4.99
C PHE A 163 -10.22 -7.54 4.86
N VAL A 164 -9.68 -7.52 3.64
CA VAL A 164 -8.39 -6.90 3.32
C VAL A 164 -8.64 -5.46 2.91
N ILE A 165 -8.09 -4.51 3.65
CA ILE A 165 -8.35 -3.08 3.46
C ILE A 165 -7.08 -2.24 3.63
N CYS A 166 -6.92 -1.22 2.79
CA CYS A 166 -5.93 -0.15 2.97
C CYS A 166 -6.66 1.10 3.46
N SER A 167 -6.75 1.26 4.78
CA SER A 167 -7.61 2.26 5.43
C SER A 167 -7.09 3.69 5.31
N THR A 168 -5.82 3.88 4.92
CA THR A 168 -5.15 5.19 4.76
C THR A 168 -4.50 5.30 3.40
N LEU A 169 -4.88 6.31 2.61
CA LEU A 169 -4.30 6.60 1.29
C LEU A 169 -4.32 5.37 0.38
N SER A 170 -5.46 4.70 0.32
CA SER A 170 -5.64 3.44 -0.40
C SER A 170 -5.10 3.49 -1.82
N ASN A 171 -4.42 2.42 -2.23
CA ASN A 171 -3.94 2.26 -3.59
C ASN A 171 -4.96 1.47 -4.43
N PRO A 172 -5.60 2.06 -5.45
CA PRO A 172 -5.16 3.25 -6.18
C PRO A 172 -5.89 4.55 -5.83
N SER A 173 -6.98 4.50 -5.07
CA SER A 173 -7.96 5.59 -4.92
C SER A 173 -7.43 6.82 -4.18
N GLY A 174 -6.44 6.64 -3.29
CA GLY A 174 -6.01 7.68 -2.35
C GLY A 174 -7.00 7.91 -1.21
N SER A 175 -8.08 7.14 -1.12
CA SER A 175 -9.10 7.29 -0.08
C SER A 175 -8.55 7.03 1.31
N THR A 176 -9.16 7.67 2.30
CA THR A 176 -8.76 7.57 3.71
C THR A 176 -9.98 7.60 4.60
N LEU A 177 -10.15 6.57 5.43
CA LEU A 177 -11.23 6.52 6.42
C LEU A 177 -10.91 7.42 7.61
N SER A 178 -11.92 8.16 8.10
CA SER A 178 -11.81 8.91 9.36
C SER A 178 -11.68 7.97 10.57
N ASN A 179 -11.29 8.48 11.72
CA ASN A 179 -11.20 7.68 12.94
C ASN A 179 -12.56 7.07 13.33
N GLU A 180 -13.65 7.84 13.15
CA GLU A 180 -15.02 7.40 13.43
C GLU A 180 -15.42 6.26 12.51
N ALA A 181 -15.14 6.38 11.20
CA ALA A 181 -15.41 5.35 10.22
C ALA A 181 -14.62 4.05 10.50
N ARG A 182 -13.38 4.16 11.00
CA ARG A 182 -12.55 3.02 11.42
C ARG A 182 -13.13 2.27 12.61
N ILE A 183 -13.60 3.01 13.62
CA ILE A 183 -14.26 2.45 14.81
C ILE A 183 -15.55 1.74 14.40
N GLU A 184 -16.37 2.37 13.56
CA GLU A 184 -17.61 1.77 13.08
C GLU A 184 -17.34 0.52 12.22
N LEU A 185 -16.35 0.57 11.32
CA LEU A 185 -15.95 -0.58 10.51
C LEU A 185 -15.50 -1.76 11.39
N LEU A 186 -14.71 -1.49 12.43
CA LEU A 186 -14.28 -2.50 13.39
C LEU A 186 -15.50 -3.17 14.06
N GLN A 187 -16.46 -2.38 14.50
CA GLN A 187 -17.72 -2.89 15.10
C GLN A 187 -18.50 -3.79 14.12
N ILE A 188 -18.65 -3.34 12.85
CA ILE A 188 -19.31 -4.14 11.81
C ILE A 188 -18.60 -5.49 11.63
N CYS A 189 -17.27 -5.49 11.61
CA CYS A 189 -16.48 -6.72 11.45
C CYS A 189 -16.61 -7.64 12.67
N GLN A 190 -16.59 -7.11 13.87
CA GLN A 190 -16.81 -7.87 15.11
C GLN A 190 -18.21 -8.49 15.16
N GLU A 191 -19.27 -7.74 14.82
CA GLU A 191 -20.64 -8.22 14.74
C GLU A 191 -20.83 -9.36 13.71
N SER A 192 -20.10 -9.32 12.59
CA SER A 192 -20.20 -10.32 11.52
C SER A 192 -19.25 -11.52 11.71
N GLY A 193 -18.31 -11.44 12.65
CA GLY A 193 -17.23 -12.41 12.83
C GLY A 193 -16.15 -12.33 11.73
N THR A 194 -16.05 -11.17 11.05
CA THR A 194 -15.07 -10.93 9.99
C THR A 194 -13.75 -10.45 10.59
N ARG A 195 -12.63 -11.09 10.25
CA ARG A 195 -11.28 -10.58 10.57
C ARG A 195 -10.93 -9.43 9.65
N ILE A 196 -10.05 -8.54 10.10
CA ILE A 196 -9.50 -7.46 9.28
C ILE A 196 -8.01 -7.69 9.07
N LEU A 197 -7.55 -7.58 7.82
CA LEU A 197 -6.13 -7.41 7.48
C LEU A 197 -5.95 -5.97 6.99
N GLU A 198 -5.39 -5.14 7.85
CA GLU A 198 -5.15 -3.74 7.57
C GLU A 198 -3.79 -3.55 6.91
N ASP A 199 -3.76 -3.10 5.64
CA ASP A 199 -2.55 -2.67 4.94
C ASP A 199 -2.35 -1.17 5.16
N GLU A 200 -1.41 -0.82 6.00
CA GLU A 200 -1.09 0.56 6.39
C GLU A 200 0.25 1.06 5.83
N ILE A 201 0.61 0.62 4.62
CA ILE A 201 1.90 0.96 4.00
C ILE A 201 2.07 2.46 3.74
N TYR A 202 0.97 3.22 3.63
CA TYR A 202 0.97 4.67 3.40
C TYR A 202 0.66 5.50 4.65
N GLY A 203 0.36 4.88 5.78
CA GLY A 203 -0.12 5.55 6.98
C GLY A 203 0.75 6.72 7.46
N GLU A 204 2.07 6.57 7.38
CA GLU A 204 3.01 7.63 7.77
C GLU A 204 3.11 8.80 6.77
N LEU A 205 2.50 8.66 5.57
CA LEU A 205 2.42 9.70 4.55
C LEU A 205 1.11 10.49 4.60
N SER A 206 0.20 10.16 5.51
CA SER A 206 -1.02 10.94 5.74
C SER A 206 -0.71 12.33 6.26
N GLU A 207 -1.49 13.30 5.80
CA GLU A 207 -1.43 14.70 6.25
C GLU A 207 -2.57 15.03 7.22
N ILE A 208 -3.43 14.04 7.54
CA ILE A 208 -4.51 14.20 8.52
C ILE A 208 -3.91 14.09 9.92
N PRO A 209 -4.07 15.13 10.76
CA PRO A 209 -3.62 15.09 12.15
C PRO A 209 -4.32 13.98 12.94
N ASP A 210 -3.60 13.35 13.86
CA ASP A 210 -4.13 12.37 14.82
C ASP A 210 -4.88 11.18 14.21
N LEU A 211 -4.67 10.91 12.92
CA LEU A 211 -5.25 9.75 12.26
C LEU A 211 -4.59 8.47 12.80
N LYS A 212 -5.42 7.57 13.32
CA LYS A 212 -4.98 6.30 13.90
C LYS A 212 -5.39 5.12 13.00
N PRO A 213 -4.54 4.10 12.80
CA PRO A 213 -4.97 2.90 12.08
C PRO A 213 -6.12 2.17 12.81
N ILE A 214 -6.86 1.32 12.13
CA ILE A 214 -7.94 0.50 12.72
C ILE A 214 -7.37 -0.33 13.88
N ARG A 215 -6.16 -0.85 13.73
CA ARG A 215 -5.44 -1.64 14.74
C ARG A 215 -5.23 -0.88 16.05
N ALA A 216 -5.26 0.44 16.06
CA ALA A 216 -5.16 1.25 17.29
C ALA A 216 -6.43 1.18 18.16
N PHE A 217 -7.56 0.75 17.60
CA PHE A 217 -8.84 0.59 18.30
C PHE A 217 -9.14 -0.89 18.65
N ASP A 218 -8.20 -1.81 18.39
CA ASP A 218 -8.32 -3.24 18.61
C ASP A 218 -7.09 -3.80 19.35
N ASP A 219 -7.28 -4.83 20.17
CA ASP A 219 -6.21 -5.50 20.93
C ASP A 219 -5.41 -6.53 20.10
N GLY A 220 -5.81 -6.76 18.85
CA GLY A 220 -5.25 -7.76 17.94
C GLY A 220 -6.09 -9.02 17.83
N SER A 221 -7.27 -9.04 18.43
CA SER A 221 -8.21 -10.15 18.30
C SER A 221 -8.93 -10.16 16.95
N THR A 222 -9.26 -8.98 16.42
CA THR A 222 -9.97 -8.80 15.15
C THR A 222 -9.03 -8.35 14.04
N VAL A 223 -8.09 -7.44 14.32
CA VAL A 223 -7.26 -6.77 13.33
C VAL A 223 -5.83 -7.30 13.33
N ALA A 224 -5.42 -7.93 12.23
CA ALA A 224 -4.02 -8.08 11.85
C ALA A 224 -3.57 -6.84 11.06
N TYR A 225 -2.36 -6.36 11.31
CA TYR A 225 -1.84 -5.12 10.75
C TYR A 225 -0.53 -5.37 10.03
N VAL A 226 -0.37 -4.80 8.84
CA VAL A 226 0.85 -4.89 8.06
C VAL A 226 1.26 -3.51 7.55
N THR A 227 2.56 -3.24 7.58
CA THR A 227 3.13 -2.00 7.02
C THR A 227 4.54 -2.23 6.49
N SER A 228 5.16 -1.19 5.93
CA SER A 228 6.53 -1.26 5.42
C SER A 228 7.14 0.14 5.31
N PHE A 229 8.44 0.22 5.43
CA PHE A 229 9.23 1.43 5.19
C PHE A 229 9.59 1.64 3.70
N SER A 230 9.03 0.85 2.80
CA SER A 230 9.26 0.96 1.36
C SER A 230 8.75 2.27 0.75
N LYS A 231 7.75 2.91 1.36
CA LYS A 231 7.17 4.18 0.86
C LYS A 231 7.67 5.40 1.62
N SER A 232 8.21 5.17 2.81
CA SER A 232 8.66 6.23 3.72
C SER A 232 10.19 6.37 3.80
N VAL A 233 10.96 5.31 3.52
CA VAL A 233 12.43 5.37 3.57
C VAL A 233 13.05 4.90 2.28
N ALA A 234 13.05 3.60 2.00
CA ALA A 234 13.63 3.05 0.78
C ALA A 234 13.04 1.69 0.43
N PRO A 235 12.50 1.49 -0.77
CA PRO A 235 11.92 0.21 -1.18
C PRO A 235 12.95 -0.92 -1.27
N GLY A 236 14.24 -0.58 -1.53
CA GLY A 236 15.34 -1.54 -1.64
C GLY A 236 15.74 -2.20 -0.32
N LEU A 237 15.42 -1.62 0.83
CA LEU A 237 15.71 -2.20 2.15
C LEU A 237 14.90 -3.47 2.42
N ARG A 238 13.73 -3.60 1.79
CA ARG A 238 12.81 -4.73 2.02
C ARG A 238 12.41 -4.92 3.49
N ILE A 239 12.23 -3.84 4.24
CA ILE A 239 11.76 -3.90 5.64
C ILE A 239 10.25 -3.69 5.68
N GLY A 240 9.53 -4.70 6.14
CA GLY A 240 8.12 -4.67 6.48
C GLY A 240 7.91 -5.10 7.92
N VAL A 241 6.71 -4.86 8.43
CA VAL A 241 6.30 -5.23 9.78
C VAL A 241 4.93 -5.86 9.71
N CYS A 242 4.77 -6.98 10.39
CA CYS A 242 3.50 -7.64 10.64
C CYS A 242 3.20 -7.66 12.13
N LEU A 243 1.98 -7.26 12.48
CA LEU A 243 1.38 -7.51 13.79
C LEU A 243 0.22 -8.48 13.58
N PRO A 244 0.47 -9.80 13.64
CA PRO A 244 -0.55 -10.81 13.32
C PRO A 244 -1.67 -10.89 14.36
N GLY A 245 -1.52 -10.23 15.50
CA GLY A 245 -2.45 -10.30 16.62
C GLY A 245 -2.41 -11.68 17.29
N ILE A 246 -3.56 -12.34 17.35
CA ILE A 246 -3.68 -13.69 17.94
C ILE A 246 -3.00 -14.78 17.10
N ASP A 247 -2.59 -14.47 15.86
CA ASP A 247 -1.99 -15.45 14.94
C ASP A 247 -0.45 -15.33 14.88
N SER A 248 0.20 -14.78 15.92
CA SER A 248 1.65 -14.50 15.91
C SER A 248 2.49 -15.76 15.71
N ASP A 249 2.28 -16.81 16.50
CA ASP A 249 3.04 -18.07 16.38
C ASP A 249 2.77 -18.80 15.04
N PRO A 250 1.51 -18.95 14.57
CA PRO A 250 1.25 -19.50 13.24
C PRO A 250 1.89 -18.71 12.11
N PHE A 251 1.91 -17.37 12.20
CA PHE A 251 2.54 -16.54 11.18
C PHE A 251 4.07 -16.66 11.21
N ALA A 252 4.70 -16.67 12.41
CA ALA A 252 6.13 -16.87 12.55
C ALA A 252 6.58 -18.22 11.96
N LEU A 253 5.82 -19.30 12.22
CA LEU A 253 6.06 -20.61 11.63
C LEU A 253 5.97 -20.58 10.10
N LEU A 254 4.92 -19.96 9.54
CA LEU A 254 4.73 -19.82 8.10
C LEU A 254 5.88 -19.04 7.46
N LYS A 255 6.29 -17.91 8.06
CA LYS A 255 7.41 -17.09 7.60
C LYS A 255 8.72 -17.87 7.63
N CYS A 256 8.99 -18.60 8.73
CA CYS A 256 10.19 -19.42 8.85
C CYS A 256 10.31 -20.46 7.74
N GLN A 257 9.19 -21.03 7.28
CA GLN A 257 9.16 -21.94 6.13
C GLN A 257 9.42 -21.25 4.78
N GLN A 258 9.16 -19.93 4.68
CA GLN A 258 9.33 -19.17 3.44
C GLN A 258 10.76 -18.65 3.24
N ASP A 259 11.36 -18.07 4.28
CA ASP A 259 12.65 -17.37 4.17
C ASP A 259 13.58 -17.57 5.37
N MET A 260 13.21 -18.42 6.35
CA MET A 260 13.88 -18.62 7.63
C MET A 260 13.91 -17.33 8.47
N HIS A 261 14.48 -16.26 7.95
CA HIS A 261 14.49 -14.90 8.51
C HIS A 261 14.67 -13.88 7.37
N SER A 262 14.30 -12.63 7.61
CA SER A 262 14.56 -11.53 6.66
C SER A 262 16.06 -11.20 6.59
N ALA A 263 16.45 -10.30 5.67
CA ALA A 263 17.86 -9.93 5.48
C ALA A 263 18.42 -9.18 6.70
N THR A 264 19.15 -9.88 7.56
CA THR A 264 19.68 -9.35 8.84
C THR A 264 20.47 -8.07 8.65
N LEU A 265 21.34 -8.01 7.62
CA LEU A 265 22.10 -6.79 7.31
C LEU A 265 21.20 -5.56 7.14
N CYS A 266 20.07 -5.72 6.45
CA CYS A 266 19.13 -4.62 6.25
C CYS A 266 18.39 -4.25 7.55
N GLU A 267 18.07 -5.23 8.39
CA GLU A 267 17.41 -5.00 9.69
C GLU A 267 18.32 -4.23 10.64
N VAL A 268 19.57 -4.67 10.81
CA VAL A 268 20.57 -4.04 11.68
C VAL A 268 20.94 -2.63 11.17
N ALA A 269 21.11 -2.46 9.85
CA ALA A 269 21.37 -1.14 9.28
C ALA A 269 20.18 -0.20 9.46
N PHE A 270 18.95 -0.70 9.31
CA PHE A 270 17.74 0.09 9.53
C PHE A 270 17.55 0.45 11.01
N ARG A 271 17.86 -0.45 11.93
CA ARG A 271 17.95 -0.18 13.37
C ARG A 271 18.87 1.01 13.64
N ASN A 272 20.12 0.95 13.15
CA ASN A 272 21.10 2.02 13.34
C ASN A 272 20.61 3.36 12.74
N TYR A 273 19.89 3.33 11.60
CA TYR A 273 19.23 4.51 11.03
C TYR A 273 18.16 5.08 11.98
N LEU A 274 17.31 4.22 12.57
CA LEU A 274 16.23 4.67 13.47
C LEU A 274 16.77 5.22 14.80
N GLU A 275 17.84 4.64 15.34
CA GLU A 275 18.48 5.09 16.59
C GLU A 275 19.03 6.53 16.50
N ARG A 276 19.30 7.02 15.30
CA ARG A 276 19.69 8.43 15.05
C ARG A 276 18.52 9.41 15.09
N ASN A 277 17.27 8.93 15.24
CA ASN A 277 16.06 9.75 15.33
C ASN A 277 15.79 10.68 14.12
N GLU A 278 16.29 10.32 12.94
CA GLU A 278 16.12 11.14 11.72
C GLU A 278 14.79 10.87 10.97
N LEU A 279 14.07 9.78 11.32
CA LEU A 279 12.89 9.34 10.56
C LEU A 279 11.75 10.35 10.58
N ASP A 280 11.43 10.96 11.74
CA ASP A 280 10.27 11.87 11.83
C ASP A 280 10.49 13.15 11.03
N GLN A 281 11.71 13.72 11.05
CA GLN A 281 12.08 14.85 10.19
C GLN A 281 12.03 14.47 8.71
N HIS A 282 12.48 13.26 8.37
CA HIS A 282 12.42 12.75 7.00
C HIS A 282 10.97 12.59 6.51
N LEU A 283 10.05 12.10 7.36
CA LEU A 283 8.64 11.99 7.03
C LEU A 283 7.96 13.34 6.79
N GLU A 284 8.31 14.36 7.56
CA GLU A 284 7.82 15.72 7.34
C GLU A 284 8.30 16.28 6.00
N PHE A 285 9.58 16.08 5.68
CA PHE A 285 10.11 16.40 4.35
C PHE A 285 9.34 15.67 3.24
N LEU A 286 9.10 14.36 3.40
CA LEU A 286 8.36 13.56 2.41
C LEU A 286 6.93 14.05 2.20
N ARG A 287 6.18 14.33 3.27
CA ARG A 287 4.82 14.86 3.18
C ARG A 287 4.81 16.18 2.41
N THR A 288 5.74 17.09 2.75
CA THR A 288 5.86 18.38 2.07
C THR A 288 6.24 18.23 0.59
N PHE A 289 7.20 17.37 0.27
CA PHE A 289 7.61 17.08 -1.10
C PHE A 289 6.44 16.51 -1.92
N ASN A 290 5.77 15.49 -1.40
CA ASN A 290 4.66 14.83 -2.09
C ASN A 290 3.47 15.77 -2.29
N ARG A 291 3.16 16.61 -1.31
CA ARG A 291 2.11 17.65 -1.42
C ARG A 291 2.37 18.57 -2.60
N LYS A 292 3.57 19.15 -2.69
CA LYS A 292 3.95 20.05 -3.80
C LYS A 292 3.81 19.35 -5.17
N ARG A 293 4.23 18.08 -5.25
CA ARG A 293 4.14 17.27 -6.46
C ARG A 293 2.69 16.96 -6.84
N ARG A 294 1.82 16.63 -5.86
CA ARG A 294 0.38 16.41 -6.10
C ARG A 294 -0.30 17.69 -6.58
N GLU A 295 -0.08 18.81 -5.89
CA GLU A 295 -0.62 20.12 -6.27
C GLU A 295 -0.21 20.53 -7.69
N LEU A 296 1.05 20.30 -8.06
CA LEU A 296 1.52 20.51 -9.43
C LEU A 296 0.78 19.62 -10.41
N GLY A 297 0.67 18.32 -10.12
CA GLY A 297 -0.02 17.36 -10.98
C GLY A 297 -1.49 17.72 -11.18
N ILE A 298 -2.22 18.04 -10.11
CA ILE A 298 -3.63 18.45 -10.15
C ILE A 298 -3.81 19.71 -11.01
N ARG A 299 -2.97 20.74 -10.82
CA ARG A 299 -3.03 21.97 -11.65
C ARG A 299 -2.83 21.67 -13.13
N VAL A 300 -1.86 20.83 -13.48
CA VAL A 300 -1.60 20.49 -14.89
C VAL A 300 -2.73 19.65 -15.48
N ILE A 301 -3.31 18.71 -14.71
CA ILE A 301 -4.48 17.95 -15.14
C ILE A 301 -5.65 18.89 -15.46
N HIS A 302 -5.98 19.82 -14.58
CA HIS A 302 -7.08 20.78 -14.82
C HIS A 302 -6.82 21.70 -16.01
N GLN A 303 -5.57 21.95 -16.39
CA GLN A 303 -5.21 22.79 -17.55
C GLN A 303 -5.23 22.04 -18.88
N CYS A 304 -4.91 20.74 -18.87
CA CYS A 304 -4.61 20.00 -20.10
C CYS A 304 -5.60 18.85 -20.39
N PHE A 305 -6.28 18.31 -19.37
CA PHE A 305 -7.22 17.23 -19.55
C PHE A 305 -8.62 17.76 -19.93
N PRO A 306 -9.48 16.93 -20.50
CA PRO A 306 -10.87 17.32 -20.80
C PRO A 306 -11.59 17.86 -19.56
N THR A 307 -12.44 18.88 -19.73
CA THR A 307 -13.07 19.64 -18.61
C THR A 307 -13.91 18.80 -17.65
N SER A 308 -14.44 17.67 -18.07
CA SER A 308 -15.20 16.74 -17.22
C SER A 308 -14.35 15.67 -16.55
N THR A 309 -13.01 15.78 -16.60
CA THR A 309 -12.10 14.92 -15.82
C THR A 309 -12.29 15.19 -14.34
N ARG A 310 -12.41 14.12 -13.56
CA ARG A 310 -12.51 14.18 -12.11
C ARG A 310 -11.23 13.63 -11.46
N VAL A 311 -10.61 14.40 -10.59
CA VAL A 311 -9.46 13.99 -9.80
C VAL A 311 -9.92 13.74 -8.37
N TRP A 312 -9.61 12.57 -7.83
CA TRP A 312 -9.80 12.31 -6.40
C TRP A 312 -8.59 12.84 -5.66
N GLU A 313 -8.83 13.83 -4.80
CA GLU A 313 -7.75 14.49 -4.06
C GLU A 313 -7.47 13.76 -2.75
N PRO A 314 -6.31 13.07 -2.63
CA PRO A 314 -5.97 12.34 -1.42
C PRO A 314 -5.45 13.27 -0.32
N ALA A 315 -5.67 12.88 0.93
CA ALA A 315 -5.16 13.59 2.10
C ALA A 315 -3.70 13.24 2.43
N GLY A 316 -2.86 13.06 1.42
CA GLY A 316 -1.43 12.71 1.57
C GLY A 316 -0.92 11.82 0.45
N GLY A 317 0.26 11.22 0.65
CA GLY A 317 0.89 10.33 -0.32
C GLY A 317 1.24 11.01 -1.65
N PHE A 318 1.34 10.23 -2.72
CA PHE A 318 1.86 10.70 -4.01
C PHE A 318 1.10 10.17 -5.24
N MET A 319 -0.03 9.49 -5.03
CA MET A 319 -0.86 8.95 -6.12
C MET A 319 -2.13 9.75 -6.28
N LEU A 320 -2.58 9.89 -7.53
CA LEU A 320 -3.86 10.47 -7.90
C LEU A 320 -4.69 9.41 -8.64
N TRP A 321 -5.96 9.30 -8.27
CA TRP A 321 -6.96 8.59 -9.05
C TRP A 321 -7.70 9.60 -9.92
N VAL A 322 -7.69 9.36 -11.23
CA VAL A 322 -8.24 10.29 -12.22
C VAL A 322 -9.26 9.56 -13.07
N GLU A 323 -10.50 10.02 -13.02
CA GLU A 323 -11.60 9.53 -13.84
C GLU A 323 -11.71 10.41 -15.09
N ILE A 324 -11.65 9.78 -16.26
CA ILE A 324 -11.76 10.47 -17.54
C ILE A 324 -13.21 10.45 -18.03
N PRO A 325 -13.61 11.41 -18.89
CA PRO A 325 -14.97 11.49 -19.42
C PRO A 325 -15.41 10.22 -20.13
N ALA A 326 -16.70 9.91 -20.02
CA ALA A 326 -17.31 8.84 -20.80
C ALA A 326 -17.14 9.09 -22.32
N GLY A 327 -16.79 8.02 -23.06
CA GLY A 327 -16.54 8.09 -24.49
C GLY A 327 -15.07 8.17 -24.90
N ILE A 328 -14.15 8.41 -23.95
CA ILE A 328 -12.71 8.29 -24.20
C ILE A 328 -12.29 6.84 -23.98
N ASP A 329 -11.71 6.20 -25.00
CA ASP A 329 -11.17 4.85 -24.92
C ASP A 329 -9.81 4.87 -24.18
N ILE A 330 -9.81 4.45 -22.92
CA ILE A 330 -8.58 4.41 -22.06
C ILE A 330 -7.52 3.46 -22.63
N GLU A 331 -7.92 2.42 -23.35
CA GLU A 331 -6.97 1.47 -23.97
C GLU A 331 -6.27 2.11 -25.17
N ARG A 332 -6.98 2.94 -25.94
CA ARG A 332 -6.37 3.77 -26.99
C ARG A 332 -5.38 4.76 -26.36
N VAL A 333 -5.83 5.50 -25.33
CA VAL A 333 -4.97 6.47 -24.61
C VAL A 333 -3.71 5.78 -24.09
N TYR A 334 -3.82 4.58 -23.54
CA TYR A 334 -2.66 3.83 -23.03
C TYR A 334 -1.67 3.45 -24.13
N ARG A 335 -2.15 2.95 -25.27
CA ARG A 335 -1.26 2.57 -26.39
C ARG A 335 -0.52 3.80 -26.95
N GLU A 336 -1.24 4.88 -27.24
CA GLU A 336 -0.65 6.12 -27.77
C GLU A 336 0.34 6.75 -26.76
N ALA A 337 0.03 6.75 -25.45
CA ALA A 337 0.94 7.22 -24.42
C ALA A 337 2.25 6.41 -24.37
N MET A 338 2.15 5.09 -24.48
CA MET A 338 3.33 4.22 -24.51
C MET A 338 4.20 4.46 -25.76
N GLU A 339 3.62 4.73 -26.92
CA GLU A 339 4.35 5.16 -28.11
C GLU A 339 5.10 6.47 -27.90
N MET A 340 4.50 7.40 -27.15
CA MET A 340 5.11 8.67 -26.74
C MET A 340 5.98 8.56 -25.46
N LYS A 341 6.32 7.35 -25.04
CA LYS A 341 7.17 7.08 -23.88
C LYS A 341 6.59 7.56 -22.54
N VAL A 342 5.28 7.61 -22.40
CA VAL A 342 4.58 7.95 -21.15
C VAL A 342 3.83 6.73 -20.64
N ALA A 343 4.18 6.26 -19.44
CA ALA A 343 3.50 5.14 -18.80
C ALA A 343 2.57 5.64 -17.69
N PHE A 344 1.31 5.18 -17.67
CA PHE A 344 0.37 5.34 -16.56
C PHE A 344 -0.29 4.01 -16.21
N CYS A 345 -0.93 3.93 -15.04
CA CYS A 345 -1.61 2.70 -14.64
C CYS A 345 -3.10 2.78 -14.94
N ARG A 346 -3.59 1.89 -15.82
CA ARG A 346 -5.02 1.83 -16.20
C ARG A 346 -5.88 1.40 -15.02
N GLY A 347 -7.07 1.99 -14.87
CA GLY A 347 -8.00 1.69 -13.79
C GLY A 347 -8.41 0.22 -13.73
N ALA A 348 -8.64 -0.41 -14.87
CA ALA A 348 -9.07 -1.82 -14.95
C ALA A 348 -8.14 -2.83 -14.23
N VAL A 349 -6.84 -2.49 -14.00
CA VAL A 349 -5.92 -3.41 -13.30
C VAL A 349 -6.22 -3.53 -11.80
N PHE A 350 -6.98 -2.60 -11.24
CA PHE A 350 -7.33 -2.55 -9.83
C PHE A 350 -8.70 -3.18 -9.51
N PHE A 351 -9.30 -3.86 -10.49
CA PHE A 351 -10.57 -4.57 -10.32
C PHE A 351 -10.41 -6.06 -10.64
N THR A 352 -11.23 -6.87 -10.03
CA THR A 352 -11.26 -8.32 -10.25
C THR A 352 -12.00 -8.69 -11.53
N SER A 353 -12.99 -7.87 -11.96
CA SER A 353 -13.79 -8.08 -13.19
C SER A 353 -13.22 -7.32 -14.38
N GLU A 354 -13.17 -7.97 -15.56
CA GLU A 354 -12.79 -7.31 -16.83
C GLU A 354 -13.88 -6.37 -17.37
N ASN A 355 -15.12 -6.62 -16.96
CA ASN A 355 -16.27 -5.84 -17.42
C ASN A 355 -16.44 -4.54 -16.65
N GLU A 356 -15.67 -4.30 -15.62
CA GLU A 356 -15.57 -3.02 -14.94
C GLU A 356 -14.63 -2.11 -15.75
N HIS A 357 -15.09 -1.65 -16.91
CA HIS A 357 -14.46 -0.59 -17.68
C HIS A 357 -14.56 0.69 -16.86
N VAL A 358 -13.59 0.91 -16.01
CA VAL A 358 -13.47 2.18 -15.35
C VAL A 358 -12.64 3.07 -16.27
N GLY A 359 -13.25 4.08 -16.84
CA GLY A 359 -12.56 5.16 -17.52
C GLY A 359 -11.74 5.96 -16.51
N ALA A 360 -10.73 5.30 -15.92
CA ALA A 360 -9.90 5.86 -14.86
C ALA A 360 -8.44 5.45 -15.02
N MET A 361 -7.56 6.26 -14.44
CA MET A 361 -6.13 5.98 -14.37
C MET A 361 -5.59 6.35 -12.99
N ARG A 362 -4.56 5.61 -12.54
CA ARG A 362 -3.74 6.02 -11.41
C ARG A 362 -2.46 6.66 -11.92
N LEU A 363 -2.18 7.86 -11.39
CA LEU A 363 -0.99 8.64 -11.71
C LEU A 363 -0.12 8.79 -10.47
N ASN A 364 1.20 8.63 -10.64
CA ASN A 364 2.20 8.90 -9.61
C ASN A 364 2.84 10.27 -9.87
N CYS A 365 2.66 11.19 -8.94
CA CYS A 365 3.24 12.54 -9.03
C CYS A 365 4.66 12.65 -8.43
N SER A 366 5.10 11.68 -7.64
CA SER A 366 6.38 11.72 -6.94
C SER A 366 7.54 11.16 -7.77
N ARG A 367 7.32 10.07 -8.50
CA ARG A 367 8.37 9.30 -9.19
C ARG A 367 9.12 10.10 -10.26
N PRO A 368 8.47 10.78 -11.23
CA PRO A 368 9.16 11.65 -12.20
C PRO A 368 9.65 12.93 -11.54
N ASN A 369 10.68 13.55 -12.09
CA ASN A 369 11.03 14.93 -11.73
C ASN A 369 9.92 15.90 -12.21
N GLU A 370 9.97 17.17 -11.78
CA GLU A 370 8.90 18.13 -12.10
C GLU A 370 8.69 18.35 -13.60
N ALA A 371 9.76 18.47 -14.37
CA ALA A 371 9.68 18.69 -15.81
C ALA A 371 9.02 17.48 -16.50
N ALA A 372 9.46 16.27 -16.17
CA ALA A 372 8.89 15.04 -16.72
C ALA A 372 7.44 14.82 -16.26
N LEU A 373 7.07 15.20 -15.02
CA LEU A 373 5.67 15.15 -14.56
C LEU A 373 4.78 16.05 -15.43
N VAL A 374 5.18 17.31 -15.63
CA VAL A 374 4.44 18.28 -16.45
C VAL A 374 4.33 17.82 -17.89
N GLU A 375 5.44 17.35 -18.48
CA GLU A 375 5.48 16.86 -19.86
C GLU A 375 4.58 15.64 -20.04
N GLY A 376 4.69 14.63 -19.18
CA GLY A 376 3.89 13.42 -19.27
C GLY A 376 2.38 13.71 -19.14
N LEU A 377 1.99 14.60 -18.23
CA LEU A 377 0.58 15.00 -18.09
C LEU A 377 0.07 15.79 -19.30
N LYS A 378 0.89 16.68 -19.91
CA LYS A 378 0.51 17.38 -21.14
C LYS A 378 0.32 16.43 -22.31
N ILE A 379 1.20 15.44 -22.46
CA ILE A 379 1.08 14.40 -23.48
C ILE A 379 -0.23 13.64 -23.31
N LEU A 380 -0.55 13.19 -22.08
CA LEU A 380 -1.82 12.52 -21.82
C LEU A 380 -3.03 13.39 -22.15
N GLY A 381 -3.00 14.67 -21.81
CA GLY A 381 -4.05 15.63 -22.17
C GLY A 381 -4.24 15.78 -23.68
N GLN A 382 -3.15 15.87 -24.45
CA GLN A 382 -3.19 15.93 -25.92
C GLN A 382 -3.79 14.69 -26.56
N ILE A 383 -3.46 13.49 -26.04
CA ILE A 383 -4.03 12.23 -26.56
C ILE A 383 -5.54 12.12 -26.30
N MET A 384 -6.04 12.72 -25.22
CA MET A 384 -7.45 12.69 -24.84
C MET A 384 -8.28 13.81 -25.47
N SER A 385 -7.67 14.81 -26.07
CA SER A 385 -8.31 15.90 -26.81
C SER A 385 -8.69 15.46 -28.21
#